data_0e425eaf733c5949b9c6c5aac7669255
#
_entry.id   0e425eaf733c5949b9c6c5aac7669255
#
_cell.length_a   1.000
_cell.length_b   1.000
_cell.length_c   1.000
_cell.angle_alpha   90.00
_cell.angle_beta   90.00
_cell.angle_gamma   90.00
#
_symmetry.space_group_name_H-M   'P 1'
#
loop_
_entity.id
_entity.type
_entity.pdbx_description
1 polymer ?
#
loop_
_entity_poly.entity_id
_entity_poly.type
_entity_poly.pdbx_seq_one_letter_code
_entity_poly.pdbx_strand_id
1 'polypeptide(L)'
;LTKGGRGGLGNDHFKTATNQAPHFAQPGEEGIEEWIILELKLLADVGLVGFPNAGKSTLLSAISAARPEVGDYPFTTLVPNLGGVGCRDDKSFVMADIPGISEGAAEGKGLGIRFLRHIERNSILLFLIPADAKDIGEQYRILLGELRKYNPELLDKKRLLAISKVDMLDEQLMKEMEREIPNDLPYVFISSVSQFNLEKLKDLIWQAIHS
;
A
#
# COMPACT_ATOMS: atom_id res chain seq x y z
N LEU A 1 -12.39 -23.64 -4.78
CA LEU A 1 -13.15 -23.98 -3.57
C LEU A 1 -13.76 -25.38 -3.73
N THR A 2 -13.79 -26.15 -2.67
CA THR A 2 -14.25 -27.54 -2.61
C THR A 2 -15.75 -27.67 -2.93
N LYS A 3 -16.12 -28.75 -3.59
CA LYS A 3 -17.53 -29.07 -3.86
C LYS A 3 -18.12 -29.84 -2.69
N GLY A 4 -19.35 -29.54 -2.31
CA GLY A 4 -20.14 -30.37 -1.43
C GLY A 4 -20.46 -31.72 -2.04
N GLY A 5 -20.64 -32.74 -1.22
CA GLY A 5 -21.11 -34.04 -1.65
C GLY A 5 -22.53 -33.99 -2.22
N ARG A 6 -22.87 -34.97 -3.03
CA ARG A 6 -24.21 -35.11 -3.61
C ARG A 6 -25.20 -35.57 -2.53
N GLY A 7 -26.36 -34.97 -2.47
CA GLY A 7 -27.42 -35.42 -1.56
C GLY A 7 -27.88 -36.84 -1.85
N GLY A 8 -28.20 -37.59 -0.79
CA GLY A 8 -28.76 -38.94 -0.90
C GLY A 8 -30.21 -38.95 -1.42
N LEU A 9 -30.69 -40.12 -1.73
CA LEU A 9 -32.06 -40.34 -2.16
C LEU A 9 -32.87 -40.97 -1.01
N GLY A 10 -33.94 -40.30 -0.64
CA GLY A 10 -34.87 -40.82 0.39
C GLY A 10 -35.64 -42.06 -0.08
N ASN A 11 -36.24 -42.76 0.87
CA ASN A 11 -37.02 -43.97 0.63
C ASN A 11 -38.16 -43.79 -0.40
N ASP A 12 -38.68 -42.59 -0.54
CA ASP A 12 -39.74 -42.29 -1.51
C ASP A 12 -39.29 -42.52 -2.97
N HIS A 13 -38.04 -42.33 -3.27
CA HIS A 13 -37.43 -42.56 -4.59
C HIS A 13 -37.38 -44.05 -5.00
N PHE A 14 -37.50 -44.94 -4.00
CA PHE A 14 -37.39 -46.39 -4.19
C PHE A 14 -38.75 -47.09 -4.15
N LYS A 15 -39.85 -46.35 -4.20
CA LYS A 15 -41.21 -46.92 -4.30
C LYS A 15 -41.40 -47.67 -5.60
N THR A 16 -41.97 -48.84 -5.49
CA THR A 16 -42.39 -49.65 -6.65
C THR A 16 -43.85 -50.06 -6.48
N ALA A 17 -44.47 -50.60 -7.54
CA ALA A 17 -45.84 -51.08 -7.50
C ALA A 17 -46.06 -52.17 -6.46
N THR A 18 -45.06 -52.99 -6.15
CA THR A 18 -45.06 -54.08 -5.19
C THR A 18 -44.52 -53.71 -3.81
N ASN A 19 -43.78 -52.62 -3.69
CA ASN A 19 -43.22 -52.11 -2.45
C ASN A 19 -43.46 -50.57 -2.32
N GLN A 20 -44.61 -50.22 -1.81
CA GLN A 20 -44.98 -48.79 -1.72
C GLN A 20 -44.38 -48.05 -0.51
N ALA A 21 -43.77 -48.78 0.43
CA ALA A 21 -43.13 -48.18 1.63
C ALA A 21 -41.76 -48.85 1.87
N PRO A 22 -40.75 -48.58 1.02
CA PRO A 22 -39.41 -49.14 1.21
C PRO A 22 -38.77 -48.56 2.49
N HIS A 23 -38.05 -49.45 3.21
CA HIS A 23 -37.37 -49.08 4.47
C HIS A 23 -35.88 -48.75 4.27
N PHE A 24 -35.46 -48.48 3.05
CA PHE A 24 -34.10 -48.15 2.71
C PHE A 24 -34.02 -46.81 1.96
N ALA A 25 -32.91 -46.17 2.13
CA ALA A 25 -32.56 -44.91 1.46
C ALA A 25 -31.10 -44.99 1.00
N GLN A 26 -30.73 -44.20 0.02
CA GLN A 26 -29.35 -44.07 -0.41
C GLN A 26 -28.72 -42.90 0.39
N PRO A 27 -27.61 -43.15 1.11
CA PRO A 27 -26.91 -42.05 1.80
C PRO A 27 -26.36 -41.06 0.79
N GLY A 28 -26.14 -39.83 1.23
CA GLY A 28 -25.39 -38.83 0.43
C GLY A 28 -23.92 -39.17 0.35
N GLU A 29 -23.27 -38.53 -0.58
CA GLU A 29 -21.80 -38.55 -0.73
C GLU A 29 -21.17 -37.58 0.27
N GLU A 30 -20.02 -37.94 0.82
CA GLU A 30 -19.27 -37.02 1.70
C GLU A 30 -18.74 -35.84 0.88
N GLY A 31 -18.76 -34.65 1.48
CA GLY A 31 -18.12 -33.47 0.91
C GLY A 31 -16.61 -33.55 1.01
N ILE A 32 -15.92 -32.78 0.22
CA ILE A 32 -14.46 -32.66 0.28
C ILE A 32 -14.12 -31.60 1.32
N GLU A 33 -13.36 -32.00 2.35
CA GLU A 33 -12.75 -31.07 3.32
C GLU A 33 -11.27 -30.92 3.00
N GLU A 34 -10.84 -29.67 2.80
CA GLU A 34 -9.45 -29.36 2.50
C GLU A 34 -8.98 -28.19 3.35
N TRP A 35 -7.74 -28.26 3.80
CA TRP A 35 -7.07 -27.12 4.40
C TRP A 35 -6.56 -26.19 3.32
N ILE A 36 -7.01 -24.94 3.32
CA ILE A 36 -6.59 -23.92 2.36
C ILE A 36 -5.79 -22.88 3.11
N ILE A 37 -4.59 -22.61 2.63
CA ILE A 37 -3.80 -21.45 3.09
C ILE A 37 -4.21 -20.25 2.24
N LEU A 38 -4.91 -19.31 2.85
CA LEU A 38 -5.23 -18.03 2.22
C LEU A 38 -4.07 -17.06 2.47
N GLU A 39 -3.32 -16.77 1.44
CA GLU A 39 -2.30 -15.71 1.47
C GLU A 39 -2.95 -14.40 1.03
N LEU A 40 -3.26 -13.53 1.99
CA LEU A 40 -3.70 -12.17 1.70
C LEU A 40 -2.46 -11.35 1.30
N LYS A 41 -2.31 -11.06 0.02
CA LYS A 41 -1.32 -10.10 -0.46
C LYS A 41 -1.83 -8.69 -0.16
N LEU A 42 -1.59 -8.24 1.07
CA LEU A 42 -1.94 -6.90 1.48
C LEU A 42 -1.10 -5.93 0.65
N LEU A 43 -1.77 -5.06 -0.05
CA LEU A 43 -1.17 -4.02 -0.88
C LEU A 43 -1.36 -2.71 -0.13
N ALA A 44 -0.35 -1.87 -0.16
CA ALA A 44 -0.55 -0.49 0.22
C ALA A 44 -1.04 0.27 -1.02
N ASP A 45 -1.98 1.19 -0.82
CA ASP A 45 -2.46 2.06 -1.88
C ASP A 45 -1.40 3.10 -2.25
N VAL A 46 -0.58 3.51 -1.27
CA VAL A 46 0.44 4.55 -1.38
C VAL A 46 1.79 4.03 -0.90
N GLY A 47 2.80 4.14 -1.74
CA GLY A 47 4.20 3.89 -1.37
C GLY A 47 4.95 5.16 -1.04
N LEU A 48 5.55 5.27 0.15
CA LEU A 48 6.41 6.39 0.53
C LEU A 48 7.81 6.23 -0.05
N VAL A 49 8.28 7.26 -0.74
CA VAL A 49 9.61 7.31 -1.35
C VAL A 49 10.35 8.54 -0.83
N GLY A 50 11.56 8.39 -0.35
CA GLY A 50 12.35 9.52 0.13
C GLY A 50 13.66 9.09 0.79
N PHE A 51 14.60 10.02 0.89
CA PHE A 51 15.89 9.79 1.53
C PHE A 51 15.78 9.46 3.02
N PRO A 52 16.82 8.93 3.65
CA PRO A 52 16.90 8.82 5.10
C PRO A 52 16.61 10.19 5.74
N ASN A 53 15.94 10.19 6.87
CA ASN A 53 15.58 11.41 7.61
C ASN A 53 14.66 12.41 6.87
N ALA A 54 14.09 12.05 5.72
CA ALA A 54 13.07 12.86 5.05
C ALA A 54 11.75 12.98 5.85
N GLY A 55 11.61 12.20 6.93
CA GLY A 55 10.43 12.24 7.79
C GLY A 55 9.35 11.21 7.46
N LYS A 56 9.66 10.16 6.68
CA LYS A 56 8.69 9.13 6.25
C LYS A 56 7.99 8.45 7.41
N SER A 57 8.74 7.90 8.35
CA SER A 57 8.17 7.21 9.52
C SER A 57 7.43 8.16 10.46
N THR A 58 7.90 9.42 10.56
CA THR A 58 7.21 10.46 11.33
C THR A 58 5.88 10.82 10.69
N LEU A 59 5.86 10.99 9.36
CA LEU A 59 4.63 11.25 8.62
C LEU A 59 3.64 10.09 8.80
N LEU A 60 4.10 8.86 8.58
CA LEU A 60 3.27 7.67 8.72
C LEU A 60 2.64 7.58 10.12
N SER A 61 3.43 7.85 11.17
CA SER A 61 2.94 7.87 12.56
C SER A 61 1.96 9.01 12.84
N ALA A 62 2.13 10.16 12.17
CA ALA A 62 1.27 11.33 12.37
C ALA A 62 -0.11 11.21 11.71
N ILE A 63 -0.20 10.51 10.58
CA ILE A 63 -1.45 10.38 9.81
C ILE A 63 -2.16 9.04 9.97
N SER A 64 -1.48 8.03 10.53
CA SER A 64 -2.08 6.72 10.76
C SER A 64 -3.09 6.76 11.91
N ALA A 65 -4.26 6.16 11.71
CA ALA A 65 -5.32 6.05 12.73
C ALA A 65 -4.97 5.08 13.88
N ALA A 66 -4.06 4.14 13.63
CA ALA A 66 -3.48 3.22 14.60
C ALA A 66 -1.96 3.32 14.54
N ARG A 67 -1.26 2.86 15.58
CA ARG A 67 0.20 2.75 15.50
C ARG A 67 0.55 1.91 14.28
N PRO A 68 1.52 2.36 13.44
CA PRO A 68 1.96 1.59 12.29
C PRO A 68 2.28 0.17 12.71
N GLU A 69 1.65 -0.80 12.08
CA GLU A 69 1.93 -2.20 12.33
C GLU A 69 3.17 -2.61 11.54
N VAL A 70 4.11 -3.19 12.25
CA VAL A 70 5.27 -3.85 11.68
C VAL A 70 4.79 -5.24 11.26
N GLY A 71 4.49 -5.42 9.99
CA GLY A 71 4.01 -6.70 9.48
C GLY A 71 5.16 -7.68 9.30
N ASP A 72 5.14 -8.80 10.02
CA ASP A 72 6.09 -9.88 9.84
C ASP A 72 5.70 -10.68 8.59
N TYR A 73 6.20 -10.24 7.44
CA TYR A 73 5.91 -10.89 6.16
C TYR A 73 7.00 -11.92 5.87
N PRO A 74 6.66 -13.22 5.77
CA PRO A 74 7.63 -14.31 5.64
C PRO A 74 8.48 -14.25 4.36
N PHE A 75 8.24 -13.25 3.51
CA PHE A 75 8.91 -13.09 2.21
C PHE A 75 9.77 -11.83 2.09
N THR A 76 9.89 -11.04 3.15
CA THR A 76 10.65 -9.78 3.15
C THR A 76 11.83 -9.86 4.09
N THR A 77 13.02 -9.51 3.59
CA THR A 77 14.23 -9.35 4.42
C THR A 77 14.21 -8.04 5.22
N LEU A 78 13.36 -7.10 4.83
CA LEU A 78 13.09 -5.84 5.53
C LEU A 78 11.58 -5.71 5.71
N VAL A 79 11.17 -5.43 6.91
CA VAL A 79 9.78 -5.34 7.31
C VAL A 79 9.25 -3.93 6.96
N PRO A 80 8.24 -3.81 6.08
CA PRO A 80 7.65 -2.51 5.78
C PRO A 80 6.83 -2.01 6.98
N ASN A 81 6.89 -0.72 7.23
CA ASN A 81 5.95 -0.08 8.14
C ASN A 81 4.67 0.26 7.38
N LEU A 82 3.55 -0.31 7.78
CA LEU A 82 2.25 -0.03 7.20
C LEU A 82 1.43 0.84 8.14
N GLY A 83 0.72 1.82 7.59
CA GLY A 83 -0.22 2.64 8.32
C GLY A 83 -1.55 2.75 7.61
N GLY A 84 -2.64 2.44 8.31
CA GLY A 84 -3.99 2.75 7.87
C GLY A 84 -4.27 4.23 8.08
N VAL A 85 -4.56 4.98 7.02
CA VAL A 85 -4.83 6.41 7.04
C VAL A 85 -6.31 6.66 6.87
N GLY A 86 -6.96 7.19 7.91
CA GLY A 86 -8.35 7.63 7.84
C GLY A 86 -8.47 8.99 7.14
N CYS A 87 -9.41 9.10 6.22
CA CYS A 87 -9.85 10.33 5.58
C CYS A 87 -11.22 10.75 6.08
N ARG A 88 -11.75 11.85 5.55
CA ARG A 88 -13.13 12.28 5.79
C ARG A 88 -14.12 11.26 5.21
N ASP A 89 -15.34 11.26 5.73
CA ASP A 89 -16.45 10.41 5.25
C ASP A 89 -16.18 8.90 5.35
N ASP A 90 -15.57 8.44 6.46
CA ASP A 90 -15.25 7.03 6.72
C ASP A 90 -14.40 6.34 5.63
N LYS A 91 -13.69 7.14 4.85
CA LYS A 91 -12.76 6.68 3.82
C LYS A 91 -11.41 6.36 4.45
N SER A 92 -10.71 5.39 3.90
CA SER A 92 -9.37 5.03 4.35
C SER A 92 -8.53 4.47 3.21
N PHE A 93 -7.22 4.60 3.33
CA PHE A 93 -6.23 3.96 2.46
C PHE A 93 -5.05 3.46 3.29
N VAL A 94 -4.29 2.54 2.72
CA VAL A 94 -3.09 1.99 3.36
C VAL A 94 -1.85 2.64 2.75
N MET A 95 -0.98 3.13 3.62
CA MET A 95 0.31 3.70 3.23
C MET A 95 1.44 2.83 3.74
N ALA A 96 2.45 2.59 2.90
CA ALA A 96 3.65 1.83 3.24
C ALA A 96 4.90 2.70 3.16
N ASP A 97 5.74 2.65 4.19
CA ASP A 97 7.12 3.12 4.10
C ASP A 97 7.94 2.06 3.37
N ILE A 98 8.53 2.46 2.24
CA ILE A 98 9.37 1.59 1.40
C ILE A 98 10.82 1.74 1.86
N PRO A 99 11.32 0.86 2.75
CA PRO A 99 12.70 0.92 3.18
C PRO A 99 13.63 0.53 2.02
N GLY A 100 14.77 1.21 1.89
CA GLY A 100 15.82 0.84 0.93
C GLY A 100 15.82 1.55 -0.43
N ILE A 101 14.88 2.47 -0.71
CA ILE A 101 15.00 3.37 -1.88
C ILE A 101 15.93 4.55 -1.58
N SER A 102 16.55 4.59 -0.42
CA SER A 102 17.25 5.78 0.04
C SER A 102 18.76 5.74 0.01
N GLU A 103 19.42 4.59 0.01
CA GLU A 103 20.88 4.47 -0.17
C GLU A 103 21.27 3.01 -0.43
N GLY A 104 21.98 2.74 -1.52
CA GLY A 104 22.60 1.43 -1.79
C GLY A 104 21.67 0.35 -2.32
N ALA A 105 20.43 0.66 -2.71
CA ALA A 105 19.54 -0.30 -3.39
C ALA A 105 20.15 -0.80 -4.71
N ALA A 106 20.97 0.00 -5.36
CA ALA A 106 21.70 -0.34 -6.58
C ALA A 106 22.89 -1.31 -6.34
N GLU A 107 23.35 -1.44 -5.08
CA GLU A 107 24.54 -2.26 -4.75
C GLU A 107 24.20 -3.71 -4.36
N GLY A 108 22.99 -4.18 -4.62
CA GLY A 108 22.62 -5.58 -4.42
C GLY A 108 22.33 -6.00 -2.97
N LYS A 109 22.40 -5.07 -2.01
CA LYS A 109 21.98 -5.28 -0.62
C LYS A 109 20.53 -4.87 -0.37
N GLY A 110 19.80 -4.54 -1.44
CA GLY A 110 18.43 -4.05 -1.40
C GLY A 110 17.41 -5.14 -1.14
N LEU A 111 16.26 -4.68 -0.75
CA LEU A 111 15.00 -5.39 -0.59
C LEU A 111 14.81 -6.48 -1.63
N GLY A 112 14.47 -7.67 -1.17
CA GLY A 112 14.25 -8.78 -2.06
C GLY A 112 13.21 -8.45 -3.14
N ILE A 113 13.50 -8.83 -4.37
CA ILE A 113 12.67 -8.68 -5.59
C ILE A 113 11.19 -9.03 -5.34
N ARG A 114 10.91 -9.85 -4.34
CA ARG A 114 9.55 -10.26 -3.98
C ARG A 114 8.73 -9.18 -3.27
N PHE A 115 9.35 -8.36 -2.43
CA PHE A 115 8.66 -7.23 -1.76
C PHE A 115 8.19 -6.18 -2.76
N LEU A 116 8.94 -5.99 -3.81
CA LEU A 116 8.67 -5.02 -4.85
C LEU A 116 7.50 -5.37 -5.77
N ARG A 117 7.25 -6.66 -5.98
CA ARG A 117 6.01 -7.10 -6.64
C ARG A 117 4.76 -6.66 -5.86
N HIS A 118 4.90 -6.38 -4.56
CA HIS A 118 3.78 -5.85 -3.78
C HIS A 118 3.59 -4.35 -3.99
N ILE A 119 4.69 -3.61 -4.22
CA ILE A 119 4.63 -2.18 -4.56
C ILE A 119 4.18 -1.97 -6.00
N GLU A 120 4.46 -2.90 -6.90
CA GLU A 120 3.94 -2.90 -8.28
C GLU A 120 2.42 -2.77 -8.33
N ARG A 121 1.73 -3.17 -7.29
CA ARG A 121 0.27 -3.06 -7.16
C ARG A 121 -0.21 -1.81 -6.43
N ASN A 122 0.69 -0.97 -5.89
CA ASN A 122 0.31 0.31 -5.32
C ASN A 122 -0.17 1.25 -6.40
N SER A 123 -1.20 2.04 -6.08
CA SER A 123 -1.76 2.97 -7.04
C SER A 123 -0.90 4.21 -7.22
N ILE A 124 -0.18 4.66 -6.16
CA ILE A 124 0.50 5.95 -6.12
C ILE A 124 1.86 5.84 -5.42
N LEU A 125 2.79 6.70 -5.83
CA LEU A 125 4.06 6.97 -5.14
C LEU A 125 4.05 8.38 -4.56
N LEU A 126 4.20 8.49 -3.24
CA LEU A 126 4.37 9.75 -2.55
C LEU A 126 5.85 9.99 -2.27
N PHE A 127 6.42 10.95 -3.01
CA PHE A 127 7.78 11.39 -2.78
C PHE A 127 7.82 12.36 -1.60
N LEU A 128 8.68 12.09 -0.64
CA LEU A 128 8.88 12.93 0.53
C LEU A 128 10.27 13.54 0.50
N ILE A 129 10.35 14.85 0.32
CA ILE A 129 11.60 15.62 0.28
C ILE A 129 11.56 16.65 1.42
N PRO A 130 12.58 16.69 2.28
CA PRO A 130 12.57 17.63 3.37
C PRO A 130 12.90 19.05 2.88
N ALA A 131 12.32 20.06 3.52
CA ALA A 131 12.50 21.45 3.18
C ALA A 131 13.93 21.99 3.42
N ASP A 132 14.74 21.27 4.20
CA ASP A 132 16.17 21.56 4.39
C ASP A 132 17.05 20.99 3.25
N ALA A 133 16.46 20.46 2.18
CA ALA A 133 17.15 20.02 1.00
C ALA A 133 17.74 21.19 0.22
N LYS A 134 18.93 21.01 -0.37
CA LYS A 134 19.60 22.06 -1.16
C LYS A 134 18.87 22.39 -2.47
N ASP A 135 18.29 21.40 -3.11
CA ASP A 135 17.55 21.49 -4.38
C ASP A 135 16.51 20.37 -4.40
N ILE A 136 15.23 20.73 -4.36
CA ILE A 136 14.10 19.81 -4.37
C ILE A 136 14.01 19.06 -5.70
N GLY A 137 14.21 19.76 -6.80
CA GLY A 137 14.13 19.19 -8.14
C GLY A 137 15.26 18.19 -8.40
N GLU A 138 16.47 18.46 -7.90
CA GLU A 138 17.59 17.52 -7.97
C GLU A 138 17.31 16.26 -7.14
N GLN A 139 16.88 16.40 -5.89
CA GLN A 139 16.56 15.27 -5.05
C GLN A 139 15.45 14.40 -5.65
N TYR A 140 14.42 15.03 -6.20
CA TYR A 140 13.36 14.31 -6.91
C TYR A 140 13.91 13.50 -8.09
N ARG A 141 14.78 14.09 -8.91
CA ARG A 141 15.41 13.41 -10.05
C ARG A 141 16.28 12.22 -9.62
N ILE A 142 17.02 12.37 -8.52
CA ILE A 142 17.84 11.28 -7.97
C ILE A 142 16.94 10.12 -7.52
N LEU A 143 15.85 10.39 -6.76
CA LEU A 143 14.91 9.39 -6.33
C LEU A 143 14.24 8.68 -7.51
N LEU A 144 13.87 9.41 -8.56
CA LEU A 144 13.34 8.80 -9.79
C LEU A 144 14.39 7.90 -10.47
N GLY A 145 15.65 8.32 -10.48
CA GLY A 145 16.75 7.51 -11.00
C GLY A 145 16.95 6.21 -10.24
N GLU A 146 16.84 6.24 -8.93
CA GLU A 146 16.91 5.03 -8.08
C GLU A 146 15.71 4.11 -8.32
N LEU A 147 14.49 4.65 -8.39
CA LEU A 147 13.31 3.87 -8.76
C LEU A 147 13.45 3.19 -10.12
N ARG A 148 13.98 3.92 -11.12
CA ARG A 148 14.22 3.40 -12.47
C ARG A 148 15.20 2.25 -12.50
N LYS A 149 16.31 2.37 -11.75
CA LYS A 149 17.30 1.29 -11.62
C LYS A 149 16.69 0.06 -10.97
N TYR A 150 15.76 0.29 -10.08
CA TYR A 150 15.15 -0.72 -9.27
C TYR A 150 14.03 -1.49 -10.00
N ASN A 151 13.00 -0.81 -10.47
CA ASN A 151 11.94 -1.30 -11.36
C ASN A 151 11.41 -0.16 -12.23
N PRO A 152 11.69 -0.17 -13.55
CA PRO A 152 11.19 0.86 -14.46
C PRO A 152 9.66 1.02 -14.46
N GLU A 153 8.88 -0.05 -14.20
CA GLU A 153 7.41 -0.01 -14.16
C GLU A 153 6.85 0.90 -13.05
N LEU A 154 7.66 1.19 -12.02
CA LEU A 154 7.27 2.14 -10.98
C LEU A 154 7.18 3.57 -11.50
N LEU A 155 7.83 3.88 -12.61
CA LEU A 155 7.79 5.20 -13.24
C LEU A 155 6.45 5.49 -13.95
N ASP A 156 5.66 4.46 -14.26
CA ASP A 156 4.35 4.61 -14.90
C ASP A 156 3.25 4.94 -13.89
N LYS A 157 3.57 4.90 -12.59
CA LYS A 157 2.61 5.18 -11.52
C LYS A 157 2.37 6.67 -11.34
N LYS A 158 1.17 6.99 -10.83
CA LYS A 158 0.86 8.35 -10.38
C LYS A 158 1.81 8.75 -9.27
N ARG A 159 2.26 10.00 -9.31
CA ARG A 159 3.27 10.55 -8.41
C ARG A 159 2.74 11.81 -7.75
N LEU A 160 2.99 11.93 -6.46
CA LEU A 160 2.75 13.11 -5.66
C LEU A 160 4.04 13.51 -4.94
N LEU A 161 4.23 14.79 -4.70
CA LEU A 161 5.36 15.32 -3.95
C LEU A 161 4.87 15.98 -2.67
N ALA A 162 5.44 15.58 -1.53
CA ALA A 162 5.27 16.28 -0.27
C ALA A 162 6.60 16.87 0.19
N ILE A 163 6.64 18.18 0.40
CA ILE A 163 7.77 18.85 1.01
C ILE A 163 7.55 18.87 2.52
N SER A 164 8.37 18.11 3.25
CA SER A 164 8.25 17.92 4.70
C SER A 164 9.07 18.93 5.50
N LYS A 165 8.83 19.02 6.81
CA LYS A 165 9.54 19.88 7.77
C LYS A 165 9.40 21.38 7.48
N VAL A 166 8.27 21.79 6.94
CA VAL A 166 8.04 23.22 6.59
C VAL A 166 7.81 24.13 7.81
N ASP A 167 7.68 23.53 8.99
CA ASP A 167 7.69 24.28 10.26
C ASP A 167 8.99 25.06 10.52
N MET A 168 10.02 24.81 9.75
CA MET A 168 11.32 25.50 9.78
C MET A 168 11.40 26.65 8.76
N LEU A 169 10.38 26.85 7.93
CA LEU A 169 10.36 27.81 6.83
C LEU A 169 9.39 28.95 7.08
N ASP A 170 9.70 30.11 6.50
CA ASP A 170 8.75 31.19 6.32
C ASP A 170 8.01 31.09 4.97
N GLU A 171 6.96 31.89 4.80
CA GLU A 171 6.16 31.88 3.57
C GLU A 171 6.94 32.30 2.31
N GLN A 172 7.99 33.12 2.47
CA GLN A 172 8.80 33.59 1.36
C GLN A 172 9.67 32.47 0.82
N LEU A 173 10.31 31.70 1.70
CA LEU A 173 11.10 30.54 1.34
C LEU A 173 10.25 29.46 0.68
N MET A 174 9.02 29.21 1.17
CA MET A 174 8.10 28.27 0.53
C MET A 174 7.79 28.67 -0.92
N LYS A 175 7.58 29.96 -1.21
CA LYS A 175 7.34 30.47 -2.58
C LYS A 175 8.57 30.36 -3.48
N GLU A 176 9.76 30.47 -2.93
CA GLU A 176 11.01 30.28 -3.68
C GLU A 176 11.19 28.81 -4.05
N MET A 177 10.91 27.90 -3.12
CA MET A 177 10.99 26.46 -3.33
C MET A 177 9.97 25.95 -4.36
N GLU A 178 8.80 26.59 -4.49
CA GLU A 178 7.82 26.25 -5.52
C GLU A 178 8.39 26.29 -6.93
N ARG A 179 9.38 27.16 -7.18
CA ARG A 179 10.03 27.30 -8.49
C ARG A 179 10.92 26.12 -8.85
N GLU A 180 11.36 25.36 -7.87
CA GLU A 180 12.22 24.17 -8.07
C GLU A 180 11.39 22.92 -8.36
N ILE A 181 10.06 22.97 -8.11
CA ILE A 181 9.17 21.85 -8.29
C ILE A 181 8.79 21.71 -9.77
N PRO A 182 8.82 20.50 -10.35
CA PRO A 182 8.34 20.27 -11.71
C PRO A 182 6.86 20.68 -11.88
N ASN A 183 6.55 21.45 -12.95
CA ASN A 183 5.23 22.07 -13.15
C ASN A 183 4.06 21.09 -13.27
N ASP A 184 4.33 19.86 -13.67
CA ASP A 184 3.34 18.80 -13.92
C ASP A 184 3.21 17.82 -12.73
N LEU A 185 3.91 18.08 -11.62
CA LEU A 185 3.88 17.24 -10.43
C LEU A 185 2.99 17.86 -9.35
N PRO A 186 1.87 17.22 -8.97
CA PRO A 186 1.07 17.67 -7.83
C PRO A 186 1.89 17.64 -6.55
N TYR A 187 1.86 18.74 -5.79
CA TYR A 187 2.66 18.87 -4.59
C TYR A 187 1.91 19.49 -3.41
N VAL A 188 2.45 19.30 -2.21
CA VAL A 188 1.97 19.90 -0.98
C VAL A 188 3.12 20.11 0.01
N PHE A 189 3.12 21.25 0.69
CA PHE A 189 4.00 21.54 1.83
C PHE A 189 3.37 21.04 3.11
N ILE A 190 4.10 20.26 3.89
CA ILE A 190 3.59 19.62 5.11
C ILE A 190 4.57 19.73 6.28
N SER A 191 4.02 19.73 7.49
CA SER A 191 4.78 19.41 8.70
C SER A 191 4.05 18.33 9.50
N SER A 192 4.72 17.21 9.71
CA SER A 192 4.21 16.13 10.56
C SER A 192 4.22 16.51 12.06
N VAL A 193 5.10 17.42 12.46
CA VAL A 193 5.25 17.87 13.85
C VAL A 193 4.16 18.85 14.22
N SER A 194 3.95 19.90 13.38
CA SER A 194 2.90 20.90 13.60
C SER A 194 1.54 20.50 13.02
N GLN A 195 1.46 19.32 12.38
CA GLN A 195 0.28 18.81 11.66
C GLN A 195 -0.20 19.71 10.53
N PHE A 196 0.69 20.58 10.03
CA PHE A 196 0.36 21.52 8.96
C PHE A 196 0.09 20.78 7.65
N ASN A 197 -1.04 21.10 7.02
CA ASN A 197 -1.49 20.57 5.74
C ASN A 197 -1.61 19.02 5.64
N LEU A 198 -1.65 18.28 6.75
CA LEU A 198 -1.79 16.83 6.69
C LEU A 198 -3.15 16.39 6.12
N GLU A 199 -4.23 17.12 6.46
CA GLU A 199 -5.56 16.84 5.87
C GLU A 199 -5.57 17.13 4.36
N LYS A 200 -4.93 18.22 3.91
CA LYS A 200 -4.78 18.52 2.49
C LYS A 200 -4.00 17.42 1.75
N LEU A 201 -2.95 16.87 2.38
CA LEU A 201 -2.20 15.74 1.84
C LEU A 201 -3.10 14.51 1.68
N LYS A 202 -3.90 14.17 2.70
CA LYS A 202 -4.84 13.03 2.63
C LYS A 202 -5.86 13.20 1.51
N ASP A 203 -6.42 14.40 1.37
CA ASP A 203 -7.38 14.71 0.30
C ASP A 203 -6.75 14.56 -1.10
N LEU A 204 -5.52 15.05 -1.30
CA LEU A 204 -4.78 14.91 -2.56
C LEU A 204 -4.49 13.45 -2.89
N ILE A 205 -4.06 12.66 -1.91
CA ILE A 205 -3.80 11.24 -2.08
C ILE A 205 -5.10 10.53 -2.47
N TRP A 206 -6.19 10.80 -1.74
CA TRP A 206 -7.49 10.18 -2.02
C TRP A 206 -7.98 10.47 -3.44
N GLN A 207 -7.89 11.72 -3.87
CA GLN A 207 -8.23 12.11 -5.24
C GLN A 207 -7.38 11.37 -6.27
N ALA A 208 -6.07 11.27 -6.04
CA ALA A 208 -5.16 10.60 -6.95
C ALA A 208 -5.40 9.07 -7.03
N ILE A 209 -5.83 8.41 -5.94
CA ILE A 209 -6.20 6.99 -5.93
C ILE A 209 -7.41 6.75 -6.85
N HIS A 210 -8.38 7.66 -6.87
CA HIS A 210 -9.69 7.47 -7.50
C HIS A 210 -9.86 8.21 -8.84
N SER A 211 -8.86 8.97 -9.29
CA SER A 211 -8.82 9.57 -10.63
C SER A 211 -8.13 8.63 -11.62
#